data_e81de98896d5790a371c1ef05e53d76a
#
_entry.id   e81de98896d5790a371c1ef05e53d76a
#
_cell.length_a   1.000
_cell.length_b   1.000
_cell.length_c   1.000
_cell.angle_alpha   90.00
_cell.angle_beta   90.00
_cell.angle_gamma   90.00
#
_symmetry.space_group_name_H-M   'P 1'
#
loop_
_entity.id
_entity.type
_entity.pdbx_description
1 polymer ?
#
loop_
_entity_poly.entity_id
_entity_poly.type
_entity_poly.pdbx_seq_one_letter_code
_entity_poly.pdbx_strand_id
1 'polypeptide(L)'
;MSTKMLSLLLAAAFSFTRADASLSYSSAEEIVKYCTPRDAGTPRGEIAANRILDMVSSTGADARKDSFFARTPLGRRRFNNVYAEFEANPTSSWVVVVSHFDTKSGIVCPGANDGASTTGLLIGLANALVDRPIKNINVMLIWTDGEESLYSYGENDGLQGSIRAVSNIEALKRNVKAVICVDMLGDKDLNAIIPANGTKELTEKVLSVAASLGLSSIVSKSNVHVKDDHQPFLDRGFPAVNIIDFSYGPKNSWWHTSSDTMDKISEESLFKAGSLVAGVISSLAID
;
A
#
# COMPACT_ATOMS: atom_id res chain seq x y z
N MET A 1 -9.33 12.72 -26.58
CA MET A 1 -10.49 12.86 -25.68
C MET A 1 -10.32 14.13 -24.87
N SER A 2 -11.38 14.96 -24.71
CA SER A 2 -11.26 16.18 -23.91
C SER A 2 -11.19 15.84 -22.42
N THR A 3 -10.50 16.66 -21.65
CA THR A 3 -10.34 16.53 -20.18
C THR A 3 -11.68 16.38 -19.44
N LYS A 4 -12.76 17.00 -19.95
CA LYS A 4 -14.12 16.87 -19.44
C LYS A 4 -14.74 15.48 -19.69
N MET A 5 -14.40 14.83 -20.78
CA MET A 5 -14.89 13.47 -21.10
C MET A 5 -14.17 12.42 -20.25
N LEU A 6 -12.90 12.64 -19.93
CA LEU A 6 -12.12 11.79 -19.01
C LEU A 6 -12.66 11.91 -17.57
N SER A 7 -13.01 13.13 -17.11
CA SER A 7 -13.57 13.34 -15.76
C SER A 7 -14.98 12.77 -15.59
N LEU A 8 -15.81 12.73 -16.65
CA LEU A 8 -17.14 12.09 -16.63
C LEU A 8 -17.06 10.56 -16.68
N LEU A 9 -16.08 9.99 -17.37
CA LEU A 9 -15.84 8.55 -17.40
C LEU A 9 -15.27 8.03 -16.06
N LEU A 10 -14.45 8.82 -15.38
CA LEU A 10 -13.96 8.51 -14.02
C LEU A 10 -15.09 8.56 -12.97
N ALA A 11 -16.14 9.37 -13.17
CA ALA A 11 -17.27 9.45 -12.24
C ALA A 11 -18.20 8.21 -12.27
N ALA A 12 -18.14 7.38 -13.31
CA ALA A 12 -18.87 6.10 -13.41
C ALA A 12 -17.99 4.88 -13.06
N ALA A 13 -16.72 5.10 -12.68
CA ALA A 13 -15.72 4.12 -12.36
C ALA A 13 -15.66 3.85 -10.85
N PHE A 14 -14.93 2.81 -10.46
CA PHE A 14 -14.62 2.50 -9.07
C PHE A 14 -14.21 3.76 -8.28
N SER A 15 -14.93 4.06 -7.20
CA SER A 15 -14.73 5.26 -6.39
C SER A 15 -14.44 4.91 -4.94
N PHE A 16 -13.55 5.66 -4.33
CA PHE A 16 -13.26 5.61 -2.90
C PHE A 16 -14.05 6.72 -2.19
N THR A 17 -14.82 6.36 -1.18
CA THR A 17 -15.74 7.27 -0.50
C THR A 17 -15.22 7.78 0.83
N ARG A 18 -15.91 8.75 1.44
CA ARG A 18 -15.61 9.20 2.81
C ARG A 18 -15.82 8.10 3.84
N ALA A 19 -16.77 7.20 3.64
CA ALA A 19 -16.99 6.05 4.51
C ALA A 19 -15.81 5.07 4.45
N ASP A 20 -15.24 4.83 3.25
CA ASP A 20 -14.04 4.00 3.08
C ASP A 20 -12.82 4.64 3.76
N ALA A 21 -12.70 5.97 3.72
CA ALA A 21 -11.63 6.71 4.40
C ALA A 21 -11.77 6.66 5.93
N SER A 22 -12.99 6.76 6.46
CA SER A 22 -13.25 6.61 7.89
C SER A 22 -12.95 5.19 8.38
N LEU A 23 -13.32 4.17 7.58
CA LEU A 23 -12.90 2.78 7.85
C LEU A 23 -11.38 2.63 7.80
N SER A 24 -10.70 3.27 6.85
CA SER A 24 -9.23 3.26 6.77
C SER A 24 -8.60 3.84 8.03
N TYR A 25 -9.07 5.00 8.49
CA TYR A 25 -8.56 5.65 9.69
C TYR A 25 -8.79 4.81 10.95
N SER A 26 -10.02 4.31 11.16
CA SER A 26 -10.35 3.47 12.31
C SER A 26 -9.57 2.15 12.31
N SER A 27 -9.31 1.58 11.14
CA SER A 27 -8.46 0.39 11.01
C SER A 27 -7.01 0.67 11.38
N ALA A 28 -6.45 1.80 10.94
CA ALA A 28 -5.11 2.23 11.34
C ALA A 28 -5.03 2.44 12.87
N GLU A 29 -6.04 3.11 13.46
CA GLU A 29 -6.12 3.29 14.91
C GLU A 29 -6.16 1.97 15.66
N GLU A 30 -6.90 0.99 15.18
CA GLU A 30 -7.00 -0.35 15.75
C GLU A 30 -5.65 -1.09 15.71
N ILE A 31 -4.94 -1.01 14.56
CA ILE A 31 -3.60 -1.60 14.42
C ILE A 31 -2.61 -0.94 15.38
N VAL A 32 -2.58 0.39 15.47
CA VAL A 32 -1.69 1.11 16.39
C VAL A 32 -2.01 0.75 17.84
N LYS A 33 -3.27 0.72 18.20
CA LYS A 33 -3.72 0.48 19.59
C LYS A 33 -3.42 -0.94 20.09
N TYR A 34 -3.63 -1.95 19.24
CA TYR A 34 -3.60 -3.35 19.68
C TYR A 34 -2.39 -4.13 19.19
N CYS A 35 -1.68 -3.65 18.18
CA CYS A 35 -0.59 -4.39 17.55
C CYS A 35 0.79 -3.72 17.71
N THR A 36 0.90 -2.61 18.43
CA THR A 36 2.21 -1.95 18.67
C THR A 36 2.98 -2.62 19.82
N PRO A 37 4.32 -2.86 19.67
CA PRO A 37 5.06 -2.89 18.41
C PRO A 37 4.66 -4.11 17.56
N ARG A 38 4.85 -4.04 16.25
CA ARG A 38 4.55 -5.13 15.30
C ARG A 38 5.76 -5.42 14.41
N ASP A 39 6.91 -5.52 15.08
CA ASP A 39 8.20 -5.72 14.40
C ASP A 39 8.19 -6.95 13.51
N ALA A 40 8.85 -6.83 12.38
CA ALA A 40 8.94 -7.84 11.32
C ALA A 40 9.42 -9.22 11.81
N GLY A 41 8.73 -10.27 11.39
CA GLY A 41 9.12 -11.63 11.70
C GLY A 41 9.11 -11.97 13.20
N THR A 42 8.26 -11.33 14.00
CA THR A 42 8.04 -11.57 15.44
C THR A 42 6.66 -12.13 15.72
N PRO A 43 6.41 -12.71 16.91
CA PRO A 43 5.07 -13.11 17.33
C PRO A 43 4.06 -11.94 17.32
N ARG A 44 4.51 -10.71 17.57
CA ARG A 44 3.66 -9.52 17.51
C ARG A 44 3.32 -9.13 16.07
N GLY A 45 4.25 -9.26 15.13
CA GLY A 45 3.96 -9.16 13.70
C GLY A 45 2.90 -10.19 13.25
N GLU A 46 2.96 -11.43 13.77
CA GLU A 46 1.93 -12.44 13.47
C GLU A 46 0.54 -12.05 14.05
N ILE A 47 0.49 -11.45 15.23
CA ILE A 47 -0.76 -10.92 15.81
C ILE A 47 -1.32 -9.81 14.91
N ALA A 48 -0.48 -8.91 14.43
CA ALA A 48 -0.89 -7.85 13.49
C ALA A 48 -1.43 -8.44 12.18
N ALA A 49 -0.74 -9.41 11.58
CA ALA A 49 -1.21 -10.08 10.37
C ALA A 49 -2.56 -10.78 10.56
N ASN A 50 -2.79 -11.44 11.70
CA ASN A 50 -4.09 -12.04 12.01
C ASN A 50 -5.18 -10.98 12.16
N ARG A 51 -4.90 -9.86 12.83
CA ARG A 51 -5.84 -8.76 12.99
C ARG A 51 -6.21 -8.13 11.65
N ILE A 52 -5.22 -7.92 10.77
CA ILE A 52 -5.45 -7.43 9.41
C ILE A 52 -6.35 -8.41 8.65
N LEU A 53 -6.04 -9.73 8.71
CA LEU A 53 -6.86 -10.75 8.07
C LEU A 53 -8.32 -10.69 8.54
N ASP A 54 -8.56 -10.57 9.85
CA ASP A 54 -9.90 -10.48 10.43
C ASP A 54 -10.63 -9.22 9.95
N MET A 55 -9.95 -8.06 9.94
CA MET A 55 -10.54 -6.79 9.48
C MET A 55 -10.86 -6.83 7.99
N VAL A 56 -9.97 -7.36 7.15
CA VAL A 56 -10.20 -7.49 5.71
C VAL A 56 -11.35 -8.46 5.45
N SER A 57 -11.39 -9.62 6.13
CA SER A 57 -12.47 -10.60 5.99
C SER A 57 -13.83 -10.02 6.43
N SER A 58 -13.85 -9.14 7.43
CA SER A 58 -15.07 -8.47 7.89
C SER A 58 -15.69 -7.52 6.86
N THR A 59 -14.92 -7.06 5.86
CA THR A 59 -15.45 -6.31 4.71
C THR A 59 -16.23 -7.20 3.72
N GLY A 60 -16.13 -8.52 3.84
CA GLY A 60 -16.66 -9.48 2.88
C GLY A 60 -15.67 -9.88 1.78
N ALA A 61 -14.44 -9.38 1.82
CA ALA A 61 -13.39 -9.76 0.87
C ALA A 61 -12.89 -11.18 1.13
N ASP A 62 -12.57 -11.91 0.05
CA ASP A 62 -11.86 -13.18 0.13
C ASP A 62 -10.39 -12.93 0.48
N ALA A 63 -10.05 -13.11 1.75
CA ALA A 63 -8.74 -12.82 2.28
C ALA A 63 -8.03 -14.08 2.79
N ARG A 64 -6.72 -14.11 2.63
CA ARG A 64 -5.88 -15.21 3.10
C ARG A 64 -4.55 -14.71 3.67
N LYS A 65 -4.00 -15.49 4.60
CA LYS A 65 -2.65 -15.27 5.13
C LYS A 65 -1.67 -16.26 4.49
N ASP A 66 -0.51 -15.77 4.05
CA ASP A 66 0.63 -16.57 3.58
C ASP A 66 1.76 -16.46 4.59
N SER A 67 2.01 -17.54 5.32
CA SER A 67 3.10 -17.62 6.29
C SER A 67 4.31 -18.29 5.66
N PHE A 68 5.47 -17.67 5.77
CA PHE A 68 6.71 -18.16 5.19
C PHE A 68 7.90 -17.92 6.11
N PHE A 69 9.01 -18.60 5.82
CA PHE A 69 10.27 -18.40 6.54
C PHE A 69 11.29 -17.77 5.61
N ALA A 70 11.96 -16.74 6.11
CA ALA A 70 13.09 -16.13 5.42
C ALA A 70 14.33 -16.04 6.35
N ARG A 71 15.50 -15.92 5.73
CA ARG A 71 16.74 -15.59 6.46
C ARG A 71 16.76 -14.11 6.76
N THR A 72 17.26 -13.76 7.94
CA THR A 72 17.51 -12.38 8.36
C THR A 72 18.89 -12.30 9.00
N PRO A 73 19.43 -11.10 9.23
CA PRO A 73 20.67 -10.95 10.00
C PRO A 73 20.62 -11.56 11.42
N LEU A 74 19.40 -11.74 11.95
CA LEU A 74 19.15 -12.38 13.26
C LEU A 74 18.75 -13.85 13.15
N GLY A 75 19.04 -14.51 12.03
CA GLY A 75 18.69 -15.90 11.78
C GLY A 75 17.39 -16.07 11.01
N ARG A 76 16.86 -17.30 10.99
CA ARG A 76 15.62 -17.64 10.28
C ARG A 76 14.41 -17.17 11.08
N ARG A 77 13.55 -16.35 10.47
CA ARG A 77 12.31 -15.83 11.06
C ARG A 77 11.10 -16.19 10.22
N ARG A 78 9.93 -16.21 10.86
CA ARG A 78 8.64 -16.41 10.20
C ARG A 78 8.00 -15.06 9.95
N PHE A 79 7.55 -14.85 8.71
CA PHE A 79 6.83 -13.67 8.23
C PHE A 79 5.44 -14.06 7.76
N ASN A 80 4.53 -13.09 7.67
CA ASN A 80 3.14 -13.34 7.33
C ASN A 80 2.61 -12.22 6.43
N ASN A 81 2.45 -12.49 5.13
CA ASN A 81 1.69 -11.58 4.27
C ASN A 81 0.19 -11.86 4.37
N VAL A 82 -0.63 -10.84 4.19
CA VAL A 82 -2.07 -10.96 4.00
C VAL A 82 -2.41 -10.55 2.57
N TYR A 83 -3.36 -11.25 1.95
CA TYR A 83 -3.80 -11.03 0.58
C TYR A 83 -5.32 -10.92 0.56
N ALA A 84 -5.85 -10.03 -0.28
CA ALA A 84 -7.23 -10.03 -0.72
C ALA A 84 -7.28 -9.94 -2.24
N GLU A 85 -8.08 -10.80 -2.88
CA GLU A 85 -8.14 -10.92 -4.33
C GLU A 85 -9.56 -10.61 -4.83
N PHE A 86 -9.65 -9.73 -5.81
CA PHE A 86 -10.89 -9.29 -6.44
C PHE A 86 -10.82 -9.62 -7.92
N GLU A 87 -11.27 -10.82 -8.27
CA GLU A 87 -11.23 -11.32 -9.63
C GLU A 87 -12.50 -10.94 -10.38
N ALA A 88 -12.37 -10.03 -11.33
CA ALA A 88 -13.47 -9.64 -12.22
C ALA A 88 -13.64 -10.63 -13.36
N ASN A 89 -12.53 -11.15 -13.91
CA ASN A 89 -12.50 -12.12 -15.00
C ASN A 89 -11.16 -12.87 -15.01
N PRO A 90 -11.14 -14.21 -15.15
CA PRO A 90 -9.91 -15.01 -15.20
C PRO A 90 -8.90 -14.58 -16.26
N THR A 91 -9.34 -13.99 -17.37
CA THR A 91 -8.49 -13.54 -18.47
C THR A 91 -7.99 -12.11 -18.34
N SER A 92 -8.53 -11.34 -17.39
CA SER A 92 -8.13 -9.95 -17.17
C SER A 92 -6.75 -9.85 -16.52
N SER A 93 -6.04 -8.78 -16.82
CA SER A 93 -4.77 -8.45 -16.16
C SER A 93 -5.02 -8.06 -14.69
N TRP A 94 -3.96 -8.14 -13.88
CA TRP A 94 -3.98 -7.79 -12.47
C TRP A 94 -3.35 -6.42 -12.22
N VAL A 95 -3.98 -5.65 -11.35
CA VAL A 95 -3.34 -4.54 -10.64
C VAL A 95 -3.10 -4.99 -9.21
N VAL A 96 -1.87 -4.85 -8.76
CA VAL A 96 -1.45 -5.17 -7.39
C VAL A 96 -1.28 -3.86 -6.62
N VAL A 97 -1.89 -3.74 -5.45
CA VAL A 97 -1.62 -2.66 -4.51
C VAL A 97 -0.95 -3.26 -3.29
N VAL A 98 0.22 -2.75 -2.93
CA VAL A 98 1.04 -3.29 -1.83
C VAL A 98 1.33 -2.22 -0.79
N SER A 99 1.29 -2.61 0.48
CA SER A 99 1.67 -1.80 1.63
C SER A 99 2.18 -2.69 2.75
N HIS A 100 3.25 -2.27 3.41
CA HIS A 100 3.71 -2.98 4.59
C HIS A 100 2.88 -2.64 5.83
N PHE A 101 2.94 -3.53 6.83
CA PHE A 101 2.28 -3.28 8.10
C PHE A 101 3.23 -3.33 9.30
N ASP A 102 4.44 -3.85 9.12
CA ASP A 102 5.43 -3.97 10.19
C ASP A 102 5.99 -2.62 10.61
N THR A 103 6.56 -2.55 11.82
CA THR A 103 7.21 -1.36 12.36
C THR A 103 8.71 -1.54 12.43
N LYS A 104 9.44 -0.44 12.38
CA LYS A 104 10.91 -0.42 12.54
C LYS A 104 11.32 -1.11 13.82
N SER A 105 12.11 -2.16 13.69
CA SER A 105 12.60 -2.95 14.82
C SER A 105 13.64 -2.20 15.65
N GLY A 106 13.63 -2.48 16.97
CA GLY A 106 14.66 -1.96 17.89
C GLY A 106 14.47 -0.53 18.35
N ILE A 107 13.37 0.10 17.97
CA ILE A 107 12.99 1.45 18.43
C ILE A 107 11.54 1.45 18.93
N VAL A 108 11.19 2.44 19.75
CA VAL A 108 9.79 2.66 20.14
C VAL A 108 9.13 3.51 19.06
N CYS A 109 8.45 2.86 18.14
CA CYS A 109 7.71 3.51 17.06
C CYS A 109 6.29 2.93 16.99
N PRO A 110 5.23 3.72 17.26
CA PRO A 110 3.86 3.26 17.08
C PRO A 110 3.51 2.96 15.62
N GLY A 111 4.18 3.61 14.67
CA GLY A 111 4.00 3.39 13.26
C GLY A 111 2.59 3.75 12.79
N ALA A 112 2.08 4.92 13.19
CA ALA A 112 0.74 5.34 12.81
C ALA A 112 0.66 5.72 11.33
N ASN A 113 1.67 6.45 10.85
CA ASN A 113 1.79 6.74 9.42
C ASN A 113 2.56 5.62 8.72
N ASP A 114 3.65 5.16 9.32
CA ASP A 114 4.59 4.18 8.83
C ASP A 114 4.30 2.78 9.43
N GLY A 115 3.61 2.00 8.84
CA GLY A 115 2.76 1.53 7.79
C GLY A 115 1.30 1.31 8.23
N ALA A 116 0.80 1.80 9.46
CA ALA A 116 -0.58 1.56 9.82
C ALA A 116 -1.55 2.37 8.95
N SER A 117 -1.19 3.61 8.54
CA SER A 117 -2.04 4.46 7.70
C SER A 117 -2.40 3.79 6.38
N THR A 118 -1.41 3.25 5.68
CA THR A 118 -1.59 2.58 4.39
C THR A 118 -2.08 1.14 4.54
N THR A 119 -1.79 0.47 5.67
CA THR A 119 -2.49 -0.75 6.08
C THR A 119 -4.01 -0.51 6.15
N GLY A 120 -4.44 0.53 6.85
CA GLY A 120 -5.84 0.92 6.93
C GLY A 120 -6.41 1.34 5.57
N LEU A 121 -5.63 2.08 4.77
CA LEU A 121 -6.02 2.48 3.42
C LEU A 121 -6.39 1.26 2.55
N LEU A 122 -5.59 0.20 2.57
CA LEU A 122 -5.89 -1.02 1.84
C LEU A 122 -7.15 -1.72 2.37
N ILE A 123 -7.47 -1.64 3.67
CA ILE A 123 -8.72 -2.17 4.22
C ILE A 123 -9.94 -1.38 3.69
N GLY A 124 -9.85 -0.06 3.65
CA GLY A 124 -10.88 0.78 3.01
C GLY A 124 -11.03 0.49 1.51
N LEU A 125 -9.92 0.25 0.79
CA LEU A 125 -9.96 -0.18 -0.61
C LEU A 125 -10.62 -1.56 -0.77
N ALA A 126 -10.37 -2.50 0.14
CA ALA A 126 -11.03 -3.82 0.14
C ALA A 126 -12.55 -3.66 0.27
N ASN A 127 -13.01 -2.85 1.24
CA ASN A 127 -14.43 -2.53 1.40
C ASN A 127 -15.02 -1.90 0.12
N ALA A 128 -14.32 -0.93 -0.45
CA ALA A 128 -14.76 -0.27 -1.68
C ALA A 128 -14.87 -1.25 -2.86
N LEU A 129 -13.95 -2.21 -2.99
CA LEU A 129 -13.96 -3.22 -4.06
C LEU A 129 -15.06 -4.26 -3.89
N VAL A 130 -15.43 -4.60 -2.64
CA VAL A 130 -16.58 -5.47 -2.36
C VAL A 130 -17.89 -4.77 -2.73
N ASP A 131 -18.08 -3.54 -2.25
CA ASP A 131 -19.32 -2.79 -2.47
C ASP A 131 -19.50 -2.35 -3.93
N ARG A 132 -18.41 -2.02 -4.59
CA ARG A 132 -18.36 -1.42 -5.94
C ARG A 132 -17.31 -2.14 -6.80
N PRO A 133 -17.56 -3.40 -7.20
CA PRO A 133 -16.57 -4.20 -7.93
C PRO A 133 -16.23 -3.57 -9.28
N ILE A 134 -14.94 -3.54 -9.58
CA ILE A 134 -14.43 -3.05 -10.86
C ILE A 134 -14.52 -4.15 -11.92
N LYS A 135 -14.85 -3.75 -13.15
CA LYS A 135 -14.92 -4.66 -14.30
C LYS A 135 -13.64 -4.54 -15.14
N ASN A 136 -13.33 -5.58 -15.90
CA ASN A 136 -12.24 -5.65 -16.89
C ASN A 136 -10.81 -5.63 -16.32
N ILE A 137 -10.64 -5.58 -15.00
CA ILE A 137 -9.33 -5.72 -14.37
C ILE A 137 -9.48 -6.46 -13.05
N ASN A 138 -8.53 -7.30 -12.73
CA ASN A 138 -8.44 -7.98 -11.44
C ASN A 138 -7.59 -7.14 -10.48
N VAL A 139 -7.94 -7.11 -9.21
CA VAL A 139 -7.21 -6.36 -8.19
C VAL A 139 -6.72 -7.30 -7.10
N MET A 140 -5.47 -7.16 -6.70
CA MET A 140 -4.90 -7.84 -5.56
C MET A 140 -4.38 -6.81 -4.58
N LEU A 141 -4.82 -6.88 -3.33
CA LEU A 141 -4.30 -6.09 -2.23
C LEU A 141 -3.37 -6.97 -1.41
N ILE A 142 -2.19 -6.47 -1.08
CA ILE A 142 -1.17 -7.21 -0.33
C ILE A 142 -0.69 -6.35 0.85
N TRP A 143 -0.86 -6.87 2.05
CA TRP A 143 -0.21 -6.37 3.26
C TRP A 143 1.05 -7.18 3.48
N THR A 144 2.21 -6.55 3.38
CA THR A 144 3.53 -7.18 3.47
C THR A 144 4.09 -7.11 4.89
N ASP A 145 4.79 -8.18 5.31
CA ASP A 145 5.53 -8.26 6.56
C ASP A 145 7.03 -8.22 6.26
N GLY A 146 7.77 -7.37 6.96
CA GLY A 146 9.21 -7.30 6.84
C GLY A 146 9.69 -6.44 5.68
N GLU A 147 9.00 -5.34 5.41
CA GLU A 147 9.52 -4.24 4.61
C GLU A 147 10.71 -3.61 5.32
N GLU A 148 10.55 -3.33 6.60
CA GLU A 148 11.52 -2.68 7.47
C GLU A 148 12.79 -3.52 7.67
N SER A 149 13.92 -2.94 7.31
CA SER A 149 15.22 -3.57 7.58
C SER A 149 15.53 -3.60 9.08
N LEU A 150 16.16 -4.68 9.55
CA LEU A 150 16.65 -4.79 10.93
C LEU A 150 17.86 -3.87 11.16
N TYR A 151 18.75 -3.79 10.19
CA TYR A 151 19.94 -2.94 10.21
C TYR A 151 20.02 -2.02 9.00
N SER A 152 20.02 -2.61 7.80
CA SER A 152 20.05 -1.87 6.53
C SER A 152 19.54 -2.74 5.39
N TYR A 153 18.82 -2.15 4.45
CA TYR A 153 18.34 -2.88 3.28
C TYR A 153 19.47 -3.57 2.52
N GLY A 154 19.36 -4.88 2.39
CA GLY A 154 20.36 -5.70 1.74
C GLY A 154 19.90 -7.12 1.52
N GLU A 155 20.84 -8.02 1.23
CA GLU A 155 20.55 -9.44 1.15
C GLU A 155 20.05 -9.94 2.51
N ASN A 156 18.85 -10.51 2.54
CA ASN A 156 18.17 -11.01 3.73
C ASN A 156 17.79 -9.96 4.80
N ASP A 157 17.77 -8.66 4.47
CA ASP A 157 17.37 -7.61 5.41
C ASP A 157 16.44 -6.59 4.72
N GLY A 158 15.21 -6.51 5.19
CA GLY A 158 14.13 -5.72 4.60
C GLY A 158 13.46 -6.36 3.38
N LEU A 159 12.29 -5.88 3.00
CA LEU A 159 11.49 -6.26 1.82
C LEU A 159 11.11 -7.76 1.74
N GLN A 160 11.11 -8.48 2.87
CA GLN A 160 10.88 -9.93 2.88
C GLN A 160 9.50 -10.30 2.35
N GLY A 161 8.48 -9.51 2.70
CA GLY A 161 7.11 -9.71 2.28
C GLY A 161 6.92 -9.50 0.78
N SER A 162 7.45 -8.42 0.23
CA SER A 162 7.34 -8.13 -1.20
C SER A 162 8.17 -9.08 -2.05
N ILE A 163 9.35 -9.51 -1.61
CA ILE A 163 10.13 -10.58 -2.27
C ILE A 163 9.29 -11.88 -2.35
N ARG A 164 8.61 -12.23 -1.26
CA ARG A 164 7.70 -13.38 -1.21
C ARG A 164 6.50 -13.20 -2.13
N ALA A 165 5.90 -12.00 -2.15
CA ALA A 165 4.75 -11.68 -3.00
C ALA A 165 5.08 -11.83 -4.48
N VAL A 166 6.22 -11.32 -4.92
CA VAL A 166 6.71 -11.48 -6.30
C VAL A 166 6.81 -12.96 -6.67
N SER A 167 7.44 -13.78 -5.82
CA SER A 167 7.59 -15.21 -6.06
C SER A 167 6.23 -15.93 -6.19
N ASN A 168 5.25 -15.56 -5.39
CA ASN A 168 3.89 -16.12 -5.47
C ASN A 168 3.19 -15.74 -6.78
N ILE A 169 3.31 -14.47 -7.20
CA ILE A 169 2.71 -13.96 -8.44
C ILE A 169 3.32 -14.66 -9.67
N GLU A 170 4.64 -14.84 -9.70
CA GLU A 170 5.34 -15.58 -10.75
C GLU A 170 4.90 -17.05 -10.82
N ALA A 171 4.80 -17.71 -9.65
CA ALA A 171 4.36 -19.11 -9.57
C ALA A 171 2.92 -19.31 -10.10
N LEU A 172 2.05 -18.33 -9.89
CA LEU A 172 0.68 -18.33 -10.39
C LEU A 172 0.58 -17.86 -11.85
N LYS A 173 1.67 -17.45 -12.47
CA LYS A 173 1.74 -16.95 -13.87
C LYS A 173 0.73 -15.83 -14.14
N ARG A 174 0.51 -14.96 -13.16
CA ARG A 174 -0.45 -13.87 -13.30
C ARG A 174 0.08 -12.76 -14.22
N ASN A 175 -0.77 -12.31 -15.12
CA ASN A 175 -0.46 -11.17 -16.00
C ASN A 175 -0.65 -9.86 -15.19
N VAL A 176 0.42 -9.34 -14.60
CA VAL A 176 0.38 -8.10 -13.82
C VAL A 176 0.63 -6.90 -14.72
N LYS A 177 -0.36 -6.02 -14.82
CA LYS A 177 -0.33 -4.78 -15.59
C LYS A 177 0.36 -3.64 -14.84
N ALA A 178 0.19 -3.60 -13.51
CA ALA A 178 0.77 -2.56 -12.66
C ALA A 178 0.87 -3.03 -11.21
N VAL A 179 1.91 -2.55 -10.52
CA VAL A 179 2.07 -2.63 -9.08
C VAL A 179 2.13 -1.21 -8.50
N ILE A 180 1.30 -0.93 -7.52
CA ILE A 180 1.21 0.36 -6.84
C ILE A 180 1.57 0.10 -5.38
N CYS A 181 2.77 0.50 -4.97
CA CYS A 181 3.14 0.56 -3.56
C CYS A 181 2.60 1.85 -2.97
N VAL A 182 2.07 1.77 -1.76
CA VAL A 182 1.60 2.93 -1.00
C VAL A 182 2.20 2.88 0.39
N ASP A 183 2.83 3.98 0.80
CA ASP A 183 3.49 4.09 2.08
C ASP A 183 3.36 5.50 2.67
N MET A 184 3.15 5.59 4.00
CA MET A 184 3.10 6.84 4.77
C MET A 184 2.09 7.89 4.26
N LEU A 185 0.94 7.51 3.70
CA LEU A 185 -0.03 8.42 3.07
C LEU A 185 -1.10 8.96 4.03
N GLY A 186 -0.91 8.84 5.33
CA GLY A 186 -1.84 9.34 6.34
C GLY A 186 -1.54 10.73 6.87
N ASP A 187 -0.35 11.31 6.64
CA ASP A 187 0.06 12.59 7.22
C ASP A 187 -0.99 13.68 7.00
N LYS A 188 -1.32 14.44 8.05
CA LYS A 188 -2.24 15.60 7.98
C LYS A 188 -1.80 16.62 6.93
N ASP A 189 -0.49 16.80 6.78
CA ASP A 189 0.14 17.69 5.81
C ASP A 189 0.63 16.92 4.57
N LEU A 190 -0.17 15.94 4.09
CA LEU A 190 0.16 15.02 3.02
C LEU A 190 0.86 15.70 1.84
N ASN A 191 2.07 15.24 1.54
CA ASN A 191 2.91 15.68 0.43
C ASN A 191 3.58 14.48 -0.26
N ALA A 192 2.76 13.71 -0.98
CA ALA A 192 3.18 12.47 -1.60
C ALA A 192 4.12 12.70 -2.79
N ILE A 193 5.16 11.89 -2.88
CA ILE A 193 6.07 11.85 -4.00
C ILE A 193 5.99 10.50 -4.72
N ILE A 194 6.33 10.52 -6.01
CA ILE A 194 6.59 9.32 -6.81
C ILE A 194 8.10 9.27 -7.04
N PRO A 195 8.83 8.33 -6.40
CA PRO A 195 10.28 8.19 -6.55
C PRO A 195 10.74 7.98 -7.98
N ALA A 196 11.98 8.36 -8.26
CA ALA A 196 12.56 8.33 -9.62
C ALA A 196 12.75 6.91 -10.17
N ASN A 197 12.79 5.88 -9.33
CA ASN A 197 12.91 4.47 -9.74
C ASN A 197 11.59 3.81 -10.14
N GLY A 198 10.45 4.54 -10.11
CA GLY A 198 9.19 4.00 -10.62
C GLY A 198 9.18 3.85 -12.15
N THR A 199 8.37 2.93 -12.66
CA THR A 199 8.13 2.77 -14.11
C THR A 199 7.56 4.06 -14.68
N LYS A 200 8.18 4.59 -15.72
CA LYS A 200 7.87 5.91 -16.29
C LYS A 200 6.41 6.07 -16.68
N GLU A 201 5.88 5.12 -17.45
CA GLU A 201 4.51 5.17 -17.96
C GLU A 201 3.48 5.13 -16.82
N LEU A 202 3.77 4.36 -15.78
CA LEU A 202 2.91 4.26 -14.60
C LEU A 202 3.01 5.52 -13.73
N THR A 203 4.20 6.11 -13.60
CA THR A 203 4.41 7.41 -12.95
C THR A 203 3.59 8.51 -13.63
N GLU A 204 3.65 8.59 -14.97
CA GLU A 204 2.89 9.57 -15.75
C GLU A 204 1.38 9.36 -15.59
N LYS A 205 0.92 8.11 -15.50
CA LYS A 205 -0.48 7.78 -15.25
C LYS A 205 -0.93 8.25 -13.85
N VAL A 206 -0.16 7.98 -12.80
CA VAL A 206 -0.47 8.45 -11.44
C VAL A 206 -0.56 9.98 -11.40
N LEU A 207 0.39 10.69 -12.01
CA LEU A 207 0.36 12.17 -12.08
C LEU A 207 -0.85 12.70 -12.87
N SER A 208 -1.21 12.04 -13.97
CA SER A 208 -2.39 12.43 -14.75
C SER A 208 -3.69 12.24 -13.96
N VAL A 209 -3.82 11.15 -13.22
CA VAL A 209 -4.96 10.90 -12.34
C VAL A 209 -4.98 11.92 -11.19
N ALA A 210 -3.83 12.19 -10.55
CA ALA A 210 -3.72 13.20 -9.52
C ALA A 210 -4.19 14.59 -10.02
N ALA A 211 -3.79 14.96 -11.24
CA ALA A 211 -4.24 16.22 -11.87
C ALA A 211 -5.76 16.23 -12.10
N SER A 212 -6.35 15.13 -12.57
CA SER A 212 -7.80 15.03 -12.81
C SER A 212 -8.62 15.11 -11.52
N LEU A 213 -8.05 14.70 -10.39
CA LEU A 213 -8.66 14.76 -9.06
C LEU A 213 -8.36 16.08 -8.31
N GLY A 214 -7.60 17.00 -8.90
CA GLY A 214 -7.20 18.25 -8.25
C GLY A 214 -6.13 18.08 -7.17
N LEU A 215 -5.35 16.99 -7.22
CA LEU A 215 -4.33 16.64 -6.22
C LEU A 215 -2.91 17.04 -6.62
N SER A 216 -2.72 17.79 -7.71
CA SER A 216 -1.39 18.17 -8.21
C SER A 216 -0.55 18.99 -7.22
N SER A 217 -1.17 19.61 -6.22
CA SER A 217 -0.45 20.37 -5.19
C SER A 217 0.16 19.48 -4.09
N ILE A 218 -0.28 18.22 -3.99
CA ILE A 218 0.11 17.28 -2.94
C ILE A 218 0.68 15.96 -3.49
N VAL A 219 0.74 15.81 -4.82
CA VAL A 219 1.31 14.62 -5.48
C VAL A 219 2.27 15.11 -6.56
N SER A 220 3.54 14.77 -6.43
CA SER A 220 4.57 15.20 -7.35
C SER A 220 5.57 14.10 -7.70
N LYS A 221 6.32 14.30 -8.79
CA LYS A 221 7.44 13.41 -9.13
C LYS A 221 8.69 13.86 -8.39
N SER A 222 9.42 12.91 -7.81
CA SER A 222 10.73 13.12 -7.19
C SER A 222 11.88 12.70 -8.11
N ASN A 223 13.05 13.27 -7.88
CA ASN A 223 14.31 12.83 -8.48
C ASN A 223 15.10 11.87 -7.57
N VAL A 224 14.56 11.54 -6.40
CA VAL A 224 15.19 10.65 -5.42
C VAL A 224 14.73 9.23 -5.67
N HIS A 225 15.64 8.26 -5.57
CA HIS A 225 15.30 6.84 -5.52
C HIS A 225 14.95 6.47 -4.07
N VAL A 226 13.85 5.79 -3.89
CA VAL A 226 13.43 5.22 -2.60
C VAL A 226 13.42 3.70 -2.74
N LYS A 227 13.98 2.98 -1.78
CA LYS A 227 13.92 1.53 -1.70
C LYS A 227 12.76 1.15 -0.80
N ASP A 228 11.79 0.43 -1.35
CA ASP A 228 10.53 0.10 -0.72
C ASP A 228 9.92 -1.13 -1.43
N ASP A 229 8.77 -1.61 -1.03
CA ASP A 229 8.08 -2.82 -1.49
C ASP A 229 7.83 -2.88 -3.01
N HIS A 230 7.88 -1.76 -3.73
CA HIS A 230 7.85 -1.77 -5.21
C HIS A 230 9.15 -2.28 -5.84
N GLN A 231 10.28 -2.19 -5.13
CA GLN A 231 11.60 -2.52 -5.69
C GLN A 231 11.73 -4.01 -6.10
N PRO A 232 11.33 -5.01 -5.29
CA PRO A 232 11.37 -6.41 -5.72
C PRO A 232 10.56 -6.70 -6.97
N PHE A 233 9.47 -5.97 -7.21
CA PHE A 233 8.68 -6.10 -8.43
C PHE A 233 9.42 -5.53 -9.64
N LEU A 234 10.03 -4.34 -9.50
CA LEU A 234 10.87 -3.75 -10.55
C LEU A 234 12.04 -4.66 -10.93
N ASP A 235 12.71 -5.26 -9.94
CA ASP A 235 13.85 -6.17 -10.13
C ASP A 235 13.48 -7.43 -10.94
N ARG A 236 12.19 -7.77 -10.99
CA ARG A 236 11.62 -8.88 -11.76
C ARG A 236 10.89 -8.42 -13.03
N GLY A 237 11.02 -7.16 -13.40
CA GLY A 237 10.47 -6.58 -14.63
C GLY A 237 8.97 -6.29 -14.60
N PHE A 238 8.32 -6.29 -13.44
CA PHE A 238 6.94 -5.84 -13.32
C PHE A 238 6.87 -4.31 -13.36
N PRO A 239 5.91 -3.70 -14.07
CA PRO A 239 5.69 -2.28 -13.99
C PRO A 239 5.26 -1.90 -12.57
N ALA A 240 6.04 -1.06 -11.89
CA ALA A 240 5.75 -0.69 -10.51
C ALA A 240 6.07 0.78 -10.23
N VAL A 241 5.31 1.37 -9.30
CA VAL A 241 5.57 2.68 -8.70
C VAL A 241 5.37 2.61 -7.20
N ASN A 242 6.05 3.53 -6.50
CA ASN A 242 5.75 3.86 -5.11
C ASN A 242 5.07 5.23 -5.06
N ILE A 243 4.09 5.38 -4.17
CA ILE A 243 3.48 6.66 -3.79
C ILE A 243 3.70 6.78 -2.30
N ILE A 244 4.60 7.66 -1.89
CA ILE A 244 5.06 7.78 -0.51
C ILE A 244 5.13 9.24 -0.07
N ASP A 245 4.73 9.53 1.18
CA ASP A 245 5.05 10.81 1.81
C ASP A 245 6.29 10.67 2.69
N PHE A 246 7.42 11.12 2.17
CA PHE A 246 8.70 11.08 2.86
C PHE A 246 9.07 12.44 3.49
N SER A 247 8.06 13.27 3.81
CA SER A 247 8.21 14.58 4.46
C SER A 247 7.49 14.68 5.82
N TYR A 248 7.39 13.58 6.53
CA TYR A 248 6.60 13.37 7.73
C TYR A 248 7.12 14.15 8.95
N GLY A 249 6.43 15.25 9.25
CA GLY A 249 6.81 16.23 10.27
C GLY A 249 8.00 17.11 9.88
N PRO A 250 8.38 18.08 10.73
CA PRO A 250 9.48 19.02 10.44
C PRO A 250 10.79 18.28 10.15
N LYS A 251 11.29 18.38 8.92
CA LYS A 251 12.52 17.68 8.46
C LYS A 251 12.43 16.15 8.64
N ASN A 252 11.27 15.56 8.42
CA ASN A 252 11.00 14.13 8.59
C ASN A 252 11.24 13.61 10.01
N SER A 253 11.01 14.42 11.04
CA SER A 253 11.39 14.14 12.42
C SER A 253 10.45 13.17 13.15
N TRP A 254 9.31 12.83 12.56
CA TRP A 254 8.38 11.86 13.15
C TRP A 254 8.62 10.44 12.64
N TRP A 255 9.25 10.30 11.48
CA TRP A 255 9.59 9.03 10.87
C TRP A 255 10.55 8.22 11.75
N HIS A 256 10.23 6.95 11.97
CA HIS A 256 10.99 6.03 12.81
C HIS A 256 11.23 6.54 14.24
N THR A 257 10.24 7.20 14.83
CA THR A 257 10.31 7.70 16.21
C THR A 257 9.03 7.43 17.00
N SER A 258 9.08 7.64 18.31
CA SER A 258 7.89 7.59 19.18
C SER A 258 6.85 8.67 18.87
N SER A 259 7.17 9.62 18.00
CA SER A 259 6.26 10.68 17.55
C SER A 259 5.37 10.27 16.38
N ASP A 260 5.58 9.08 15.79
CA ASP A 260 4.69 8.53 14.77
C ASP A 260 3.41 7.97 15.39
N THR A 261 2.48 8.88 15.67
CA THR A 261 1.26 8.65 16.46
C THR A 261 0.00 9.07 15.71
N MET A 262 -1.17 8.53 16.10
CA MET A 262 -2.45 8.76 15.43
C MET A 262 -2.85 10.25 15.32
N ASP A 263 -2.39 11.10 16.22
CA ASP A 263 -2.65 12.55 16.14
C ASP A 263 -1.93 13.25 14.96
N LYS A 264 -1.05 12.56 14.25
CA LYS A 264 -0.35 13.07 13.06
C LYS A 264 -1.05 12.71 11.75
N ILE A 265 -1.90 11.70 11.74
CA ILE A 265 -2.61 11.27 10.52
C ILE A 265 -4.06 11.78 10.49
N SER A 266 -4.70 11.75 9.32
CA SER A 266 -6.07 12.23 9.12
C SER A 266 -6.88 11.39 8.13
N GLU A 267 -8.21 11.32 8.35
CA GLU A 267 -9.16 10.75 7.37
C GLU A 267 -9.12 11.49 6.03
N GLU A 268 -8.88 12.81 6.04
CA GLU A 268 -8.82 13.62 4.83
C GLU A 268 -7.65 13.17 3.92
N SER A 269 -6.49 12.92 4.48
CA SER A 269 -5.32 12.44 3.74
C SER A 269 -5.55 11.03 3.20
N LEU A 270 -6.12 10.14 4.02
CA LEU A 270 -6.50 8.79 3.58
C LEU A 270 -7.58 8.82 2.49
N PHE A 271 -8.53 9.77 2.54
CA PHE A 271 -9.50 9.97 1.47
C PHE A 271 -8.83 10.40 0.15
N LYS A 272 -7.90 11.34 0.21
CA LYS A 272 -7.15 11.80 -0.98
C LYS A 272 -6.29 10.67 -1.57
N ALA A 273 -5.55 9.97 -0.71
CA ALA A 273 -4.72 8.83 -1.11
C ALA A 273 -5.57 7.69 -1.71
N GLY A 274 -6.66 7.30 -1.06
CA GLY A 274 -7.58 6.27 -1.55
C GLY A 274 -8.25 6.66 -2.87
N SER A 275 -8.66 7.91 -3.02
CA SER A 275 -9.21 8.43 -4.27
C SER A 275 -8.18 8.37 -5.40
N LEU A 276 -6.92 8.70 -5.12
CA LEU A 276 -5.83 8.59 -6.10
C LEU A 276 -5.62 7.13 -6.53
N VAL A 277 -5.47 6.21 -5.59
CA VAL A 277 -5.25 4.78 -5.91
C VAL A 277 -6.43 4.20 -6.67
N ALA A 278 -7.67 4.46 -6.22
CA ALA A 278 -8.89 4.01 -6.91
C ALA A 278 -9.00 4.58 -8.34
N GLY A 279 -8.63 5.85 -8.51
CA GLY A 279 -8.57 6.50 -9.82
C GLY A 279 -7.53 5.88 -10.74
N VAL A 280 -6.36 5.52 -10.24
CA VAL A 280 -5.31 4.82 -11.01
C VAL A 280 -5.78 3.44 -11.42
N ILE A 281 -6.36 2.64 -10.51
CA ILE A 281 -6.92 1.31 -10.82
C ILE A 281 -7.99 1.45 -11.92
N SER A 282 -8.91 2.41 -11.77
CA SER A 282 -9.97 2.68 -12.76
C SER A 282 -9.41 3.07 -14.13
N SER A 283 -8.39 3.90 -14.16
CA SER A 283 -7.72 4.30 -15.41
C SER A 283 -7.06 3.11 -16.11
N LEU A 284 -6.47 2.18 -15.35
CA LEU A 284 -5.86 0.96 -15.87
C LEU A 284 -6.89 -0.06 -16.38
N ALA A 285 -8.12 -0.03 -15.90
CA ALA A 285 -9.21 -0.90 -16.34
C ALA A 285 -9.80 -0.50 -17.72
N ILE A 286 -9.57 0.73 -18.18
CA ILE A 286 -10.08 1.28 -19.45
C ILE A 286 -9.08 1.07 -20.59
N ASP A 287 -7.78 0.99 -20.31
CA ASP A 287 -6.71 0.75 -21.28
C ASP A 287 -6.64 -0.74 -21.68
#